data_d132ebbf08a6fc71ff5c57861224c952
#
_entry.id   d132ebbf08a6fc71ff5c57861224c952
#
_cell.length_a   1.000
_cell.length_b   1.000
_cell.length_c   1.000
_cell.angle_alpha   90.00
_cell.angle_beta   90.00
_cell.angle_gamma   90.00
#
_symmetry.space_group_name_H-M   'P 1'
#
loop_
_entity.id
_entity.type
_entity.pdbx_description
1 polymer ?
#
loop_
_entity_poly.entity_id
_entity_poly.type
_entity_poly.pdbx_seq_one_letter_code
_entity_poly.pdbx_strand_id
1 'polypeptide(L)'
;MIDIIKIRHAWPEGKDFVMSRPNGALEDYIFLMFHTPIEIMYGGNLITTLPGAFIIYDLNTPQYFRADGENAIVHDWIHLRGDVPSLMKACGISFDTLYYPPNTDYITETVFTLESEHIGMRRHSAEICDSLLRVLFFRISRAVTDGDRVTVRDSETVNRVKSFRTRMFADIRRKWTVGDMAAEVSLSESRFFALYKEIFGISPTSDLIGARVEKARHFLQSGKYTVSETASEVGYGNVFHFIRQFKAVAGVTPGELIPKSMPKGGK
;
A
#
# COMPACT_ATOMS: atom_id res chain seq x y z
N MET A 1 10.78 -6.00 20.26
CA MET A 1 9.34 -6.13 19.93
C MET A 1 8.63 -4.89 20.42
N ILE A 2 7.62 -4.45 19.69
CA ILE A 2 6.75 -3.34 20.08
C ILE A 2 5.37 -3.92 20.37
N ASP A 3 4.82 -3.59 21.51
CA ASP A 3 3.54 -4.10 21.97
C ASP A 3 2.47 -3.01 21.85
N ILE A 4 1.31 -3.36 21.33
CA ILE A 4 0.11 -2.52 21.37
C ILE A 4 -0.60 -2.74 22.68
N ILE A 5 -0.74 -1.69 23.47
CA ILE A 5 -1.45 -1.73 24.76
C ILE A 5 -2.93 -1.43 24.59
N LYS A 6 -3.21 -0.45 23.73
CA LYS A 6 -4.58 -0.04 23.36
C LYS A 6 -4.55 0.53 21.95
N ILE A 7 -5.63 0.36 21.23
CA ILE A 7 -5.78 0.88 19.86
C ILE A 7 -7.24 1.15 19.57
N ARG A 8 -7.50 2.21 18.81
CA ARG A 8 -8.81 2.47 18.17
C ARG A 8 -8.60 3.08 16.80
N HIS A 9 -9.40 2.57 15.87
CA HIS A 9 -9.50 3.09 14.51
C HIS A 9 -10.74 3.99 14.38
N ALA A 10 -10.57 5.14 13.68
CA ALA A 10 -11.62 6.11 13.36
C ALA A 10 -12.53 6.43 14.56
N TRP A 11 -11.95 6.58 15.74
CA TRP A 11 -12.69 6.78 16.97
C TRP A 11 -13.30 8.18 17.03
N PRO A 12 -14.64 8.30 17.19
CA PRO A 12 -15.30 9.59 17.28
C PRO A 12 -15.29 10.14 18.70
N GLU A 13 -15.04 11.44 18.81
CA GLU A 13 -15.19 12.21 20.04
C GLU A 13 -16.15 13.37 19.82
N GLY A 14 -16.83 13.82 20.88
CA GLY A 14 -17.80 14.92 20.81
C GLY A 14 -17.15 16.27 20.47
N LYS A 15 -17.99 17.23 20.05
CA LYS A 15 -17.56 18.62 19.72
C LYS A 15 -16.94 19.37 20.89
N ASP A 16 -17.28 18.99 22.13
CA ASP A 16 -16.76 19.59 23.35
C ASP A 16 -15.58 18.79 23.92
N PHE A 17 -15.05 17.83 23.17
CA PHE A 17 -13.96 16.98 23.65
C PHE A 17 -12.68 17.76 23.84
N VAL A 18 -12.05 17.55 24.99
CA VAL A 18 -10.74 18.07 25.33
C VAL A 18 -9.89 16.95 25.90
N MET A 19 -8.76 16.67 25.25
CA MET A 19 -7.70 15.85 25.80
C MET A 19 -6.69 16.76 26.52
N SER A 20 -6.43 16.47 27.79
CA SER A 20 -5.42 17.17 28.56
C SER A 20 -4.67 16.18 29.44
N ARG A 21 -3.38 16.01 29.15
CA ARG A 21 -2.42 15.20 29.92
C ARG A 21 -1.18 16.05 30.19
N PRO A 22 -1.19 16.89 31.23
CA PRO A 22 -0.07 17.83 31.47
C PRO A 22 1.26 17.14 31.78
N ASN A 23 1.23 15.90 32.28
CA ASN A 23 2.43 15.09 32.57
C ASN A 23 2.67 14.01 31.48
N GLY A 24 1.96 14.08 30.34
CA GLY A 24 2.04 13.07 29.31
C GLY A 24 1.57 11.67 29.72
N ALA A 25 1.95 10.67 28.94
CA ALA A 25 1.78 9.26 29.27
C ALA A 25 3.09 8.74 29.89
N LEU A 26 3.01 8.12 31.08
CA LEU A 26 4.20 7.70 31.84
C LEU A 26 4.90 6.49 31.23
N GLU A 27 4.13 5.57 30.64
CA GLU A 27 4.64 4.26 30.20
C GLU A 27 4.40 3.98 28.73
N ASP A 28 3.58 4.79 28.05
CA ASP A 28 3.14 4.52 26.71
C ASP A 28 3.58 5.62 25.74
N TYR A 29 4.15 5.25 24.61
CA TYR A 29 4.25 6.13 23.44
C TYR A 29 2.88 6.21 22.79
N ILE A 30 2.42 7.41 22.39
CA ILE A 30 1.07 7.61 21.86
C ILE A 30 1.15 8.04 20.42
N PHE A 31 0.71 7.19 19.51
CA PHE A 31 0.46 7.57 18.12
C PHE A 31 -0.96 8.10 17.98
N LEU A 32 -1.10 9.25 17.33
CA LEU A 32 -2.38 9.86 16.96
C LEU A 32 -2.36 10.25 15.49
N MET A 33 -3.44 9.97 14.78
CA MET A 33 -3.71 10.48 13.45
C MET A 33 -5.12 11.05 13.39
N PHE A 34 -5.25 12.29 12.94
CA PHE A 34 -6.51 13.04 12.94
C PHE A 34 -7.15 13.03 11.56
N HIS A 35 -8.36 12.50 11.46
CA HIS A 35 -9.16 12.50 10.23
C HIS A 35 -9.94 13.82 10.03
N THR A 36 -10.13 14.58 11.10
CA THR A 36 -10.79 15.89 11.11
C THR A 36 -9.83 16.96 11.63
N PRO A 37 -10.06 18.25 11.33
CA PRO A 37 -9.30 19.33 11.95
C PRO A 37 -9.46 19.31 13.48
N ILE A 38 -8.39 19.63 14.19
CA ILE A 38 -8.39 19.79 15.65
C ILE A 38 -7.55 21.00 16.05
N GLU A 39 -7.76 21.52 17.24
CA GLU A 39 -6.81 22.42 17.88
C GLU A 39 -5.86 21.63 18.78
N ILE A 40 -4.55 21.78 18.57
CA ILE A 40 -3.51 21.07 19.30
C ILE A 40 -2.47 22.04 19.84
N MET A 41 -1.99 21.79 21.05
CA MET A 41 -0.83 22.51 21.61
C MET A 41 0.45 21.98 20.96
N TYR A 42 1.12 22.82 20.18
CA TYR A 42 2.34 22.47 19.48
C TYR A 42 3.35 23.62 19.53
N GLY A 43 4.60 23.32 19.98
CA GLY A 43 5.62 24.35 20.14
C GLY A 43 5.24 25.49 21.08
N GLY A 44 4.40 25.23 22.08
CA GLY A 44 3.91 26.23 23.03
C GLY A 44 2.73 27.08 22.55
N ASN A 45 2.22 26.82 21.35
CA ASN A 45 1.07 27.52 20.77
C ASN A 45 -0.08 26.57 20.48
N LEU A 46 -1.30 27.06 20.60
CA LEU A 46 -2.49 26.35 20.15
C LEU A 46 -2.66 26.60 18.64
N ILE A 47 -2.58 25.55 17.84
CA ILE A 47 -2.71 25.63 16.38
C ILE A 47 -3.82 24.70 15.89
N THR A 48 -4.46 25.07 14.78
CA THR A 48 -5.44 24.20 14.10
C THR A 48 -4.72 23.32 13.07
N THR A 49 -4.96 22.02 13.12
CA THR A 49 -4.40 21.07 12.14
C THR A 49 -5.27 20.96 10.90
N LEU A 50 -4.67 20.46 9.83
CA LEU A 50 -5.40 19.92 8.68
C LEU A 50 -5.73 18.44 8.92
N PRO A 51 -6.78 17.90 8.27
CA PRO A 51 -7.02 16.46 8.25
C PRO A 51 -5.81 15.69 7.72
N GLY A 52 -5.53 14.51 8.29
CA GLY A 52 -4.39 13.68 7.93
C GLY A 52 -3.12 14.01 8.71
N ALA A 53 -3.16 14.97 9.64
CA ALA A 53 -2.07 15.21 10.57
C ALA A 53 -1.85 14.00 11.46
N PHE A 54 -0.58 13.60 11.67
CA PHE A 54 -0.25 12.63 12.70
C PHE A 54 0.91 13.12 13.60
N ILE A 55 0.94 12.60 14.81
CA ILE A 55 2.01 12.83 15.79
C ILE A 55 2.23 11.54 16.58
N ILE A 56 3.49 11.30 16.97
CA ILE A 56 3.82 10.29 17.96
C ILE A 56 4.45 10.97 19.16
N TYR A 57 3.81 10.87 20.31
CA TYR A 57 4.30 11.46 21.55
C TYR A 57 5.30 10.54 22.24
N ASP A 58 6.39 11.16 22.73
CA ASP A 58 7.35 10.51 23.64
C ASP A 58 6.74 10.35 25.05
N LEU A 59 7.38 9.54 25.87
CA LEU A 59 7.04 9.36 27.28
C LEU A 59 7.07 10.72 28.00
N ASN A 60 6.13 10.93 28.90
CA ASN A 60 6.03 12.14 29.73
C ASN A 60 5.87 13.47 28.96
N THR A 61 5.69 13.45 27.64
CA THR A 61 5.44 14.68 26.89
C THR A 61 4.01 15.17 27.14
N PRO A 62 3.82 16.43 27.58
CA PRO A 62 2.50 17.00 27.77
C PRO A 62 1.64 16.94 26.50
N GLN A 63 0.40 16.52 26.64
CA GLN A 63 -0.53 16.37 25.53
C GLN A 63 -1.76 17.24 25.77
N TYR A 64 -2.07 18.08 24.80
CA TYR A 64 -3.30 18.84 24.81
C TYR A 64 -3.83 18.97 23.39
N PHE A 65 -5.05 18.53 23.16
CA PHE A 65 -5.79 18.81 21.94
C PHE A 65 -7.29 18.80 22.22
N ARG A 66 -8.03 19.51 21.38
CA ARG A 66 -9.49 19.63 21.49
C ARG A 66 -10.14 19.72 20.11
N ALA A 67 -11.45 19.56 20.09
CA ALA A 67 -12.25 19.87 18.92
C ALA A 67 -12.11 21.37 18.56
N ASP A 68 -12.20 21.69 17.26
CA ASP A 68 -12.09 23.07 16.75
C ASP A 68 -13.37 23.92 17.02
N GLY A 69 -14.36 23.32 17.70
CA GLY A 69 -15.65 23.96 18.00
C GLY A 69 -16.71 23.78 16.90
N GLU A 70 -16.31 23.43 15.68
CA GLU A 70 -17.23 23.22 14.55
C GLU A 70 -17.47 21.73 14.29
N ASN A 71 -16.43 20.92 14.36
CA ASN A 71 -16.44 19.51 14.01
C ASN A 71 -16.23 18.60 15.23
N ALA A 72 -16.82 17.42 15.20
CA ALA A 72 -16.44 16.33 16.08
C ALA A 72 -15.05 15.81 15.69
N ILE A 73 -14.24 15.36 16.65
CA ILE A 73 -12.97 14.74 16.36
C ILE A 73 -13.21 13.32 15.87
N VAL A 74 -12.55 12.95 14.78
CA VAL A 74 -12.38 11.54 14.38
C VAL A 74 -10.90 11.28 14.26
N HIS A 75 -10.38 10.30 14.99
CA HIS A 75 -8.95 10.01 15.03
C HIS A 75 -8.64 8.53 15.22
N ASP A 76 -7.47 8.13 14.74
CA ASP A 76 -6.85 6.87 15.10
C ASP A 76 -5.92 7.12 16.30
N TRP A 77 -5.87 6.18 17.24
CA TRP A 77 -4.91 6.26 18.32
C TRP A 77 -4.38 4.88 18.74
N ILE A 78 -3.07 4.83 19.03
CA ILE A 78 -2.38 3.62 19.45
C ILE A 78 -1.47 3.95 20.63
N HIS A 79 -1.61 3.20 21.72
CA HIS A 79 -0.68 3.17 22.84
C HIS A 79 0.34 2.06 22.63
N LEU A 80 1.62 2.42 22.58
CA LEU A 80 2.72 1.51 22.26
C LEU A 80 3.69 1.41 23.43
N ARG A 81 4.26 0.21 23.63
CA ARG A 81 5.39 -0.05 24.55
C ARG A 81 6.49 -0.83 23.85
N GLY A 82 7.65 -0.90 24.51
CA GLY A 82 8.79 -1.63 23.97
C GLY A 82 9.75 -0.74 23.19
N ASP A 83 10.42 -1.31 22.18
CA ASP A 83 11.51 -0.65 21.48
C ASP A 83 11.03 0.30 20.37
N VAL A 84 10.10 1.22 20.73
CA VAL A 84 9.59 2.27 19.84
C VAL A 84 10.69 3.26 19.46
N PRO A 85 11.60 3.71 20.38
CA PRO A 85 12.65 4.65 20.00
C PRO A 85 13.59 4.15 18.91
N SER A 86 13.98 2.88 18.93
CA SER A 86 14.82 2.31 17.86
C SER A 86 14.11 2.31 16.51
N LEU A 87 12.81 2.04 16.48
CA LEU A 87 12.00 2.09 15.25
C LEU A 87 11.90 3.53 14.74
N MET A 88 11.60 4.50 15.60
CA MET A 88 11.52 5.92 15.20
C MET A 88 12.85 6.41 14.65
N LYS A 89 13.97 6.08 15.30
CA LYS A 89 15.31 6.38 14.80
C LYS A 89 15.60 5.76 13.46
N ALA A 90 15.24 4.49 13.26
CA ALA A 90 15.43 3.80 11.96
C ALA A 90 14.58 4.41 10.83
N CYS A 91 13.41 4.96 11.17
CA CYS A 91 12.52 5.64 10.25
C CYS A 91 12.87 7.13 10.01
N GLY A 92 13.77 7.73 10.78
CA GLY A 92 14.00 9.18 10.74
C GLY A 92 12.79 10.00 11.17
N ILE A 93 11.90 9.43 11.97
CA ILE A 93 10.72 10.09 12.53
C ILE A 93 11.03 10.56 13.94
N SER A 94 10.81 11.86 14.20
CA SER A 94 11.00 12.46 15.51
C SER A 94 9.73 12.37 16.34
N PHE A 95 9.87 12.08 17.63
CA PHE A 95 8.77 12.23 18.58
C PHE A 95 8.34 13.70 18.69
N ASP A 96 7.13 13.92 19.16
CA ASP A 96 6.54 15.23 19.44
C ASP A 96 6.53 16.18 18.24
N THR A 97 6.64 15.62 17.05
CA THR A 97 6.64 16.35 15.79
C THR A 97 5.36 16.06 15.01
N LEU A 98 4.73 17.14 14.53
CA LEU A 98 3.51 17.05 13.73
C LEU A 98 3.88 16.86 12.25
N TYR A 99 3.35 15.80 11.65
CA TYR A 99 3.60 15.42 10.26
C TYR A 99 2.32 15.45 9.43
N TYR A 100 2.46 15.72 8.14
CA TYR A 100 1.39 15.75 7.13
C TYR A 100 1.79 14.89 5.93
N PRO A 101 1.64 13.57 5.99
CA PRO A 101 1.93 12.72 4.83
C PRO A 101 0.92 13.01 3.71
N PRO A 102 1.34 12.98 2.44
CA PRO A 102 0.50 13.35 1.30
C PRO A 102 -0.67 12.38 1.05
N ASN A 103 -0.58 11.16 1.54
CA ASN A 103 -1.65 10.16 1.51
C ASN A 103 -1.69 9.42 2.85
N THR A 104 -2.85 9.35 3.46
CA THR A 104 -3.08 8.73 4.77
C THR A 104 -3.90 7.44 4.72
N ASP A 105 -4.46 7.07 3.55
CA ASP A 105 -5.34 5.90 3.41
C ASP A 105 -4.68 4.62 3.93
N TYR A 106 -3.39 4.41 3.59
CA TYR A 106 -2.65 3.24 4.04
C TYR A 106 -2.41 3.22 5.57
N ILE A 107 -2.36 4.39 6.23
CA ILE A 107 -2.24 4.50 7.68
C ILE A 107 -3.53 3.98 8.30
N THR A 108 -4.66 4.54 7.87
CA THR A 108 -6.01 4.18 8.30
C THR A 108 -6.31 2.69 8.09
N GLU A 109 -6.03 2.16 6.89
CA GLU A 109 -6.19 0.72 6.59
C GLU A 109 -5.32 -0.17 7.50
N THR A 110 -4.09 0.27 7.77
CA THR A 110 -3.18 -0.50 8.64
C THR A 110 -3.63 -0.44 10.09
N VAL A 111 -4.09 0.73 10.59
CA VAL A 111 -4.61 0.86 11.96
C VAL A 111 -5.87 0.02 12.15
N PHE A 112 -6.78 -0.01 11.18
CA PHE A 112 -7.94 -0.91 11.19
C PHE A 112 -7.52 -2.38 11.29
N THR A 113 -6.51 -2.79 10.50
CA THR A 113 -6.00 -4.17 10.53
C THR A 113 -5.35 -4.49 11.87
N LEU A 114 -4.54 -3.57 12.42
CA LEU A 114 -3.92 -3.70 13.74
C LEU A 114 -4.96 -3.82 14.85
N GLU A 115 -6.02 -3.01 14.83
CA GLU A 115 -7.10 -3.08 15.80
C GLU A 115 -7.79 -4.45 15.76
N SER A 116 -8.11 -4.92 14.55
CA SER A 116 -8.76 -6.22 14.34
C SER A 116 -7.90 -7.38 14.84
N GLU A 117 -6.57 -7.31 14.61
CA GLU A 117 -5.64 -8.34 15.05
C GLU A 117 -5.41 -8.30 16.55
N HIS A 118 -5.26 -7.10 17.13
CA HIS A 118 -5.06 -6.89 18.56
C HIS A 118 -6.28 -7.36 19.40
N ILE A 119 -7.50 -7.02 18.96
CA ILE A 119 -8.75 -7.44 19.64
C ILE A 119 -8.97 -8.95 19.48
N GLY A 120 -8.62 -9.49 18.33
CA GLY A 120 -8.83 -10.91 18.01
C GLY A 120 -8.00 -11.88 18.84
N MET A 121 -6.89 -11.46 19.43
CA MET A 121 -5.99 -12.23 20.30
C MET A 121 -5.67 -13.64 19.77
N ARG A 122 -5.52 -13.77 18.46
CA ARG A 122 -5.25 -15.04 17.80
C ARG A 122 -3.78 -15.43 17.97
N ARG A 123 -3.46 -16.67 17.63
CA ARG A 123 -2.08 -17.15 17.61
C ARG A 123 -1.21 -16.22 16.76
N HIS A 124 -0.07 -15.79 17.29
CA HIS A 124 0.88 -14.87 16.67
C HIS A 124 0.39 -13.43 16.49
N SER A 125 -0.71 -13.00 17.14
CA SER A 125 -1.21 -11.61 17.04
C SER A 125 -0.15 -10.57 17.43
N ALA A 126 0.66 -10.82 18.46
CA ALA A 126 1.70 -9.90 18.90
C ALA A 126 2.79 -9.71 17.83
N GLU A 127 3.27 -10.81 17.25
CA GLU A 127 4.27 -10.79 16.18
C GLU A 127 3.75 -10.16 14.89
N ILE A 128 2.49 -10.41 14.57
CA ILE A 128 1.82 -9.79 13.42
C ILE A 128 1.68 -8.29 13.63
N CYS A 129 1.23 -7.87 14.81
CA CYS A 129 1.12 -6.44 15.16
C CYS A 129 2.48 -5.72 15.13
N ASP A 130 3.55 -6.28 15.71
CA ASP A 130 4.90 -5.71 15.63
C ASP A 130 5.37 -5.58 14.18
N SER A 131 5.11 -6.57 13.34
CA SER A 131 5.46 -6.56 11.91
C SER A 131 4.70 -5.48 11.14
N LEU A 132 3.39 -5.38 11.35
CA LEU A 132 2.54 -4.37 10.72
C LEU A 132 2.90 -2.95 11.14
N LEU A 133 3.22 -2.73 12.42
CA LEU A 133 3.71 -1.45 12.93
C LEU A 133 5.02 -1.03 12.24
N ARG A 134 5.97 -1.96 12.08
CA ARG A 134 7.23 -1.68 11.37
C ARG A 134 6.98 -1.30 9.92
N VAL A 135 6.13 -2.05 9.21
CA VAL A 135 5.75 -1.72 7.83
C VAL A 135 5.08 -0.36 7.76
N LEU A 136 4.17 -0.05 8.68
CA LEU A 136 3.49 1.25 8.76
C LEU A 136 4.50 2.40 8.89
N PHE A 137 5.38 2.33 9.88
CA PHE A 137 6.34 3.41 10.12
C PHE A 137 7.39 3.55 9.00
N PHE A 138 7.83 2.46 8.37
CA PHE A 138 8.68 2.55 7.17
C PHE A 138 7.95 3.18 5.98
N ARG A 139 6.66 2.94 5.81
CA ARG A 139 5.87 3.61 4.77
C ARG A 139 5.68 5.09 5.08
N ILE A 140 5.40 5.45 6.34
CA ILE A 140 5.32 6.84 6.79
C ILE A 140 6.67 7.55 6.55
N SER A 141 7.78 6.93 6.94
CA SER A 141 9.14 7.44 6.71
C SER A 141 9.37 7.84 5.26
N ARG A 142 9.07 6.94 4.32
CA ARG A 142 9.19 7.25 2.88
C ARG A 142 8.29 8.42 2.46
N ALA A 143 7.06 8.46 2.93
CA ALA A 143 6.11 9.52 2.59
C ALA A 143 6.55 10.91 3.10
N VAL A 144 7.20 10.99 4.26
CA VAL A 144 7.62 12.28 4.85
C VAL A 144 9.04 12.69 4.46
N THR A 145 9.95 11.73 4.14
CA THR A 145 11.34 12.03 3.74
C THR A 145 11.51 12.22 2.25
N ASP A 146 10.90 11.35 1.45
CA ASP A 146 11.11 11.37 -0.01
C ASP A 146 10.19 12.38 -0.71
N GLY A 147 9.33 13.05 0.05
CA GLY A 147 8.38 14.03 -0.47
C GLY A 147 7.48 13.43 -1.54
N ASP A 148 6.93 12.24 -1.28
CA ASP A 148 5.96 11.61 -2.14
C ASP A 148 4.83 12.60 -2.41
N ARG A 149 4.96 13.33 -3.53
CA ARG A 149 4.03 14.38 -4.00
C ARG A 149 2.75 13.75 -4.54
N VAL A 150 2.17 12.81 -3.79
CA VAL A 150 0.85 12.27 -4.10
C VAL A 150 -0.18 13.21 -3.48
N THR A 151 -0.66 14.15 -4.27
CA THR A 151 -1.77 15.03 -3.86
C THR A 151 -3.06 14.20 -3.72
N VAL A 152 -4.05 14.69 -2.97
CA VAL A 152 -5.38 14.03 -2.80
C VAL A 152 -6.05 13.69 -4.15
N ARG A 153 -5.80 14.48 -5.21
CA ARG A 153 -6.19 14.15 -6.60
C ARG A 153 -5.51 12.88 -7.13
N ASP A 154 -4.36 12.52 -6.57
CA ASP A 154 -3.58 11.37 -7.01
C ASP A 154 -4.09 10.06 -6.42
N SER A 155 -4.72 10.04 -5.22
CA SER A 155 -5.27 8.83 -4.60
C SER A 155 -6.35 8.18 -5.49
N GLU A 156 -7.32 8.95 -5.99
CA GLU A 156 -8.33 8.44 -6.91
C GLU A 156 -7.72 7.96 -8.22
N THR A 157 -6.75 8.71 -8.76
CA THR A 157 -6.03 8.35 -9.98
C THR A 157 -5.19 7.11 -9.78
N VAL A 158 -4.48 6.98 -8.67
CA VAL A 158 -3.73 5.77 -8.28
C VAL A 158 -4.66 4.56 -8.19
N ASN A 159 -5.83 4.70 -7.54
CA ASN A 159 -6.82 3.62 -7.43
C ASN A 159 -7.40 3.23 -8.80
N ARG A 160 -7.63 4.20 -9.70
CA ARG A 160 -8.04 3.91 -11.09
C ARG A 160 -6.96 3.12 -11.84
N VAL A 161 -5.69 3.47 -11.69
CA VAL A 161 -4.57 2.75 -12.32
C VAL A 161 -4.42 1.34 -11.74
N LYS A 162 -4.56 1.15 -10.43
CA LYS A 162 -4.54 -0.17 -9.79
C LYS A 162 -5.70 -1.06 -10.29
N SER A 163 -6.92 -0.51 -10.32
CA SER A 163 -8.11 -1.22 -10.84
C SER A 163 -7.98 -1.52 -12.33
N PHE A 164 -7.39 -0.62 -13.11
CA PHE A 164 -7.11 -0.86 -14.52
C PHE A 164 -6.16 -2.04 -14.71
N ARG A 165 -5.07 -2.14 -13.94
CA ARG A 165 -4.14 -3.28 -14.01
C ARG A 165 -4.87 -4.62 -13.85
N THR A 166 -5.79 -4.71 -12.89
CA THR A 166 -6.61 -5.92 -12.69
C THR A 166 -7.47 -6.23 -13.92
N ARG A 167 -8.13 -5.22 -14.53
CA ARG A 167 -8.91 -5.40 -15.75
C ARG A 167 -8.05 -5.79 -16.94
N MET A 168 -6.88 -5.18 -17.10
CA MET A 168 -5.91 -5.52 -18.16
C MET A 168 -5.49 -6.99 -18.08
N PHE A 169 -5.26 -7.53 -16.89
CA PHE A 169 -4.90 -8.94 -16.71
C PHE A 169 -6.08 -9.87 -16.89
N ALA A 170 -7.30 -9.45 -16.58
CA ALA A 170 -8.50 -10.21 -16.86
C ALA A 170 -8.75 -10.36 -18.39
N ASP A 171 -8.46 -9.33 -19.16
CA ASP A 171 -8.55 -9.34 -20.63
C ASP A 171 -7.16 -9.29 -21.29
N ILE A 172 -6.33 -10.27 -20.99
CA ILE A 172 -4.93 -10.35 -21.44
C ILE A 172 -4.80 -10.56 -22.96
N ARG A 173 -5.86 -11.06 -23.62
CA ARG A 173 -5.91 -11.31 -25.08
C ARG A 173 -6.05 -10.01 -25.88
N ARG A 174 -6.66 -9.00 -25.29
CA ARG A 174 -6.87 -7.71 -25.96
C ARG A 174 -5.52 -7.11 -26.36
N LYS A 175 -5.48 -6.54 -27.57
CA LYS A 175 -4.34 -5.73 -28.01
C LYS A 175 -4.38 -4.40 -27.26
N TRP A 176 -3.57 -4.28 -26.22
CA TRP A 176 -3.42 -3.08 -25.45
C TRP A 176 -2.28 -2.23 -26.02
N THR A 177 -2.56 -1.02 -26.47
CA THR A 177 -1.55 0.02 -26.68
C THR A 177 -1.42 0.87 -25.42
N VAL A 178 -0.31 1.62 -25.26
CA VAL A 178 -0.16 2.55 -24.12
C VAL A 178 -1.25 3.62 -24.17
N GLY A 179 -1.65 4.06 -25.35
CA GLY A 179 -2.76 4.99 -25.55
C GLY A 179 -4.10 4.43 -25.07
N ASP A 180 -4.42 3.17 -25.41
CA ASP A 180 -5.64 2.53 -24.90
C ASP A 180 -5.63 2.43 -23.38
N MET A 181 -4.50 2.01 -22.81
CA MET A 181 -4.33 1.89 -21.36
C MET A 181 -4.51 3.24 -20.63
N ALA A 182 -3.91 4.29 -21.18
CA ALA A 182 -4.00 5.65 -20.63
C ALA A 182 -5.44 6.20 -20.71
N ALA A 183 -6.13 5.94 -21.83
CA ALA A 183 -7.53 6.35 -22.03
C ALA A 183 -8.47 5.69 -21.01
N GLU A 184 -8.26 4.42 -20.65
CA GLU A 184 -9.05 3.67 -19.65
C GLU A 184 -9.03 4.32 -18.24
N VAL A 185 -8.02 5.13 -17.97
CA VAL A 185 -7.85 5.84 -16.70
C VAL A 185 -7.93 7.36 -16.82
N SER A 186 -8.29 7.87 -18.02
CA SER A 186 -8.42 9.29 -18.33
C SER A 186 -7.12 10.11 -18.09
N LEU A 187 -5.98 9.55 -18.52
CA LEU A 187 -4.67 10.17 -18.45
C LEU A 187 -4.04 10.32 -19.83
N SER A 188 -3.09 11.25 -19.99
CA SER A 188 -2.17 11.23 -21.12
C SER A 188 -1.22 10.04 -21.04
N GLU A 189 -0.72 9.55 -22.18
CA GLU A 189 0.20 8.41 -22.23
C GLU A 189 1.44 8.61 -21.35
N SER A 190 2.04 9.80 -21.41
CA SER A 190 3.25 10.13 -20.63
C SER A 190 2.97 10.09 -19.13
N ARG A 191 1.84 10.67 -18.69
CA ARG A 191 1.46 10.67 -17.26
C ARG A 191 1.09 9.28 -16.79
N PHE A 192 0.33 8.52 -17.60
CA PHE A 192 -0.01 7.13 -17.29
C PHE A 192 1.26 6.28 -17.15
N PHE A 193 2.18 6.37 -18.11
CA PHE A 193 3.42 5.59 -18.09
C PHE A 193 4.26 5.87 -16.85
N ALA A 194 4.45 7.16 -16.52
CA ALA A 194 5.21 7.58 -15.34
C ALA A 194 4.56 7.08 -14.04
N LEU A 195 3.24 7.31 -13.88
CA LEU A 195 2.49 6.92 -12.70
C LEU A 195 2.42 5.39 -12.55
N TYR A 196 2.22 4.65 -13.64
CA TYR A 196 2.22 3.19 -13.61
C TYR A 196 3.55 2.62 -13.14
N LYS A 197 4.66 3.16 -13.67
CA LYS A 197 6.00 2.75 -13.26
C LYS A 197 6.31 3.13 -11.81
N GLU A 198 5.82 4.25 -11.35
CA GLU A 198 5.92 4.68 -9.95
C GLU A 198 5.18 3.71 -9.01
N ILE A 199 3.93 3.35 -9.34
CA ILE A 199 3.09 2.46 -8.52
C ILE A 199 3.63 1.02 -8.50
N PHE A 200 4.03 0.48 -9.67
CA PHE A 200 4.32 -0.95 -9.83
C PHE A 200 5.80 -1.26 -10.04
N GLY A 201 6.68 -0.26 -10.15
CA GLY A 201 8.11 -0.44 -10.39
C GLY A 201 8.47 -0.92 -11.80
N ILE A 202 7.49 -1.15 -12.67
CA ILE A 202 7.63 -1.73 -14.00
C ILE A 202 6.79 -0.95 -15.02
N SER A 203 7.19 -0.94 -16.31
CA SER A 203 6.39 -0.29 -17.34
C SER A 203 5.09 -1.07 -17.63
N PRO A 204 3.99 -0.40 -18.05
CA PRO A 204 2.72 -1.07 -18.36
C PRO A 204 2.87 -2.19 -19.40
N THR A 205 3.68 -1.92 -20.44
CA THR A 205 3.94 -2.89 -21.50
C THR A 205 4.72 -4.10 -21.02
N SER A 206 5.77 -3.88 -20.20
CA SER A 206 6.57 -4.97 -19.63
C SER A 206 5.74 -5.82 -18.67
N ASP A 207 4.87 -5.21 -17.90
CA ASP A 207 3.97 -5.90 -16.96
C ASP A 207 2.96 -6.78 -17.70
N LEU A 208 2.35 -6.28 -18.78
CA LEU A 208 1.47 -7.06 -19.65
C LEU A 208 2.21 -8.24 -20.31
N ILE A 209 3.44 -8.02 -20.78
CA ILE A 209 4.26 -9.08 -21.39
C ILE A 209 4.55 -10.16 -20.34
N GLY A 210 4.96 -9.78 -19.13
CA GLY A 210 5.21 -10.69 -18.01
C GLY A 210 3.98 -11.55 -17.69
N ALA A 211 2.81 -10.92 -17.57
CA ALA A 211 1.56 -11.60 -17.30
C ALA A 211 1.16 -12.58 -18.43
N ARG A 212 1.37 -12.19 -19.68
CA ARG A 212 1.16 -13.07 -20.84
C ARG A 212 2.07 -14.29 -20.84
N VAL A 213 3.33 -14.10 -20.53
CA VAL A 213 4.32 -15.18 -20.43
C VAL A 213 3.96 -16.15 -19.31
N GLU A 214 3.55 -15.63 -18.14
CA GLU A 214 3.15 -16.47 -17.02
C GLU A 214 1.90 -17.30 -17.35
N LYS A 215 0.88 -16.69 -17.95
CA LYS A 215 -0.30 -17.42 -18.40
C LYS A 215 0.02 -18.46 -19.48
N ALA A 216 0.94 -18.11 -20.41
CA ALA A 216 1.41 -19.03 -21.43
C ALA A 216 2.15 -20.26 -20.83
N ARG A 217 2.91 -20.08 -19.76
CA ARG A 217 3.55 -21.21 -19.04
C ARG A 217 2.51 -22.23 -18.58
N HIS A 218 1.42 -21.79 -17.96
CA HIS A 218 0.35 -22.68 -17.52
C HIS A 218 -0.28 -23.46 -18.68
N PHE A 219 -0.56 -22.79 -19.81
CA PHE A 219 -1.13 -23.45 -20.99
C PHE A 219 -0.18 -24.51 -21.56
N LEU A 220 1.11 -24.17 -21.73
CA LEU A 220 2.13 -25.09 -22.27
C LEU A 220 2.35 -26.30 -21.35
N GLN A 221 2.49 -26.06 -20.05
CA GLN A 221 2.71 -27.10 -19.05
C GLN A 221 1.52 -28.07 -18.92
N SER A 222 0.30 -27.60 -19.22
CA SER A 222 -0.89 -28.47 -19.24
C SER A 222 -0.83 -29.54 -20.35
N GLY A 223 0.02 -29.37 -21.36
CA GLY A 223 0.12 -30.25 -22.54
C GLY A 223 -1.12 -30.24 -23.46
N LYS A 224 -2.10 -29.37 -23.17
CA LYS A 224 -3.37 -29.29 -23.92
C LYS A 224 -3.32 -28.34 -25.10
N TYR A 225 -2.31 -27.45 -25.11
CA TYR A 225 -2.18 -26.38 -26.11
C TYR A 225 -0.86 -26.50 -26.85
N THR A 226 -0.90 -26.31 -28.15
CA THR A 226 0.29 -26.11 -28.99
C THR A 226 0.88 -24.72 -28.72
N VAL A 227 2.11 -24.50 -29.17
CA VAL A 227 2.76 -23.17 -29.09
C VAL A 227 1.94 -22.09 -29.82
N SER A 228 1.37 -22.44 -30.97
CA SER A 228 0.56 -21.52 -31.78
C SER A 228 -0.76 -21.15 -31.10
N GLU A 229 -1.48 -22.15 -30.57
CA GLU A 229 -2.71 -21.93 -29.81
C GLU A 229 -2.43 -21.09 -28.56
N THR A 230 -1.36 -21.42 -27.81
CA THR A 230 -0.95 -20.66 -26.65
C THR A 230 -0.68 -19.19 -27.00
N ALA A 231 0.04 -18.93 -28.10
CA ALA A 231 0.30 -17.56 -28.56
C ALA A 231 -1.01 -16.78 -28.79
N SER A 232 -1.98 -17.41 -29.46
CA SER A 232 -3.31 -16.81 -29.68
C SER A 232 -4.06 -16.57 -28.38
N GLU A 233 -4.05 -17.53 -27.45
CA GLU A 233 -4.76 -17.45 -26.16
C GLU A 233 -4.22 -16.35 -25.24
N VAL A 234 -2.95 -15.98 -25.39
CA VAL A 234 -2.34 -14.90 -24.63
C VAL A 234 -2.21 -13.58 -25.41
N GLY A 235 -2.90 -13.46 -26.55
CA GLY A 235 -3.05 -12.20 -27.29
C GLY A 235 -1.93 -11.84 -28.27
N TYR A 236 -1.18 -12.84 -28.77
CA TYR A 236 -0.21 -12.63 -29.86
C TYR A 236 -0.80 -13.02 -31.21
N GLY A 237 -0.83 -12.07 -32.13
CA GLY A 237 -1.22 -12.33 -33.53
C GLY A 237 -0.12 -12.96 -34.39
N ASN A 238 1.11 -13.06 -33.86
CA ASN A 238 2.26 -13.63 -34.53
C ASN A 238 3.03 -14.55 -33.58
N VAL A 239 3.09 -15.85 -33.95
CA VAL A 239 3.73 -16.87 -33.12
C VAL A 239 5.25 -16.69 -33.00
N PHE A 240 5.93 -16.17 -34.02
CA PHE A 240 7.37 -15.91 -33.95
C PHE A 240 7.69 -14.76 -33.00
N HIS A 241 6.85 -13.73 -32.96
CA HIS A 241 6.96 -12.65 -31.99
C HIS A 241 6.74 -13.17 -30.57
N PHE A 242 5.73 -14.01 -30.37
CA PHE A 242 5.50 -14.69 -29.09
C PHE A 242 6.72 -15.49 -28.64
N ILE A 243 7.25 -16.37 -29.50
CA ILE A 243 8.41 -17.23 -29.15
C ILE A 243 9.61 -16.37 -28.71
N ARG A 244 9.89 -15.28 -29.44
CA ARG A 244 11.00 -14.38 -29.10
C ARG A 244 10.80 -13.68 -27.76
N GLN A 245 9.62 -13.11 -27.52
CA GLN A 245 9.33 -12.45 -26.26
C GLN A 245 9.27 -13.42 -25.09
N PHE A 246 8.66 -14.59 -25.29
CA PHE A 246 8.59 -15.63 -24.27
C PHE A 246 10.01 -16.05 -23.84
N LYS A 247 10.90 -16.34 -24.80
CA LYS A 247 12.30 -16.70 -24.48
C LYS A 247 13.03 -15.58 -23.77
N ALA A 248 12.80 -14.33 -24.15
CA ALA A 248 13.45 -13.17 -23.52
C ALA A 248 13.05 -13.01 -22.04
N VAL A 249 11.79 -13.33 -21.69
CA VAL A 249 11.26 -13.19 -20.31
C VAL A 249 11.46 -14.48 -19.51
N ALA A 250 11.18 -15.64 -20.13
CA ALA A 250 11.19 -16.94 -19.45
C ALA A 250 12.55 -17.62 -19.39
N GLY A 251 13.52 -17.18 -20.23
CA GLY A 251 14.83 -17.80 -20.37
C GLY A 251 14.87 -19.08 -21.21
N VAL A 252 13.71 -19.70 -21.45
CA VAL A 252 13.55 -20.95 -22.22
C VAL A 252 12.54 -20.74 -23.35
N THR A 253 12.55 -21.63 -24.37
CA THR A 253 11.56 -21.56 -25.44
C THR A 253 10.20 -22.14 -25.01
N PRO A 254 9.08 -21.69 -25.60
CA PRO A 254 7.77 -22.26 -25.29
C PRO A 254 7.69 -23.77 -25.47
N GLY A 255 8.35 -24.31 -26.52
CA GLY A 255 8.35 -25.75 -26.82
C GLY A 255 9.03 -26.62 -25.77
N GLU A 256 10.00 -26.06 -25.03
CA GLU A 256 10.70 -26.77 -23.96
C GLU A 256 9.83 -27.01 -22.72
N LEU A 257 8.72 -26.27 -22.58
CA LEU A 257 7.78 -26.40 -21.46
C LEU A 257 6.65 -27.38 -21.73
N ILE A 258 6.47 -27.82 -22.96
CA ILE A 258 5.43 -28.81 -23.29
C ILE A 258 5.92 -30.18 -22.78
N PRO A 259 5.13 -30.88 -21.93
CA PRO A 259 5.52 -32.20 -21.44
C PRO A 259 5.76 -33.15 -22.62
N LYS A 260 6.94 -33.78 -22.65
CA LYS A 260 7.16 -34.88 -23.59
C LYS A 260 6.15 -35.96 -23.22
N SER A 261 5.26 -36.30 -24.15
CA SER A 261 4.30 -37.38 -23.95
C SER A 261 5.03 -38.60 -23.41
N MET A 262 4.55 -39.18 -22.28
CA MET A 262 5.06 -40.49 -21.85
C MET A 262 4.91 -41.45 -23.03
N PRO A 263 5.92 -42.28 -23.36
CA PRO A 263 5.74 -43.29 -24.38
C PRO A 263 4.52 -44.13 -24.01
N LYS A 264 3.54 -44.20 -24.93
CA LYS A 264 2.36 -45.09 -24.75
C LYS A 264 2.95 -46.44 -24.42
N GLY A 265 2.73 -46.90 -23.18
CA GLY A 265 3.15 -48.21 -22.74
C GLY A 265 2.71 -49.22 -23.77
N GLY A 266 3.68 -49.94 -24.34
CA GLY A 266 3.40 -51.05 -25.25
C GLY A 266 2.49 -52.07 -24.56
N LYS A 267 1.54 -52.54 -25.32
CA LYS A 267 0.73 -53.73 -24.98
C LYS A 267 1.60 -54.95 -24.69
#